data_6e5a912c2adb4be88b17a629964fdf2e
#
_entry.id   6e5a912c2adb4be88b17a629964fdf2e
#
_cell.length_a   1.000
_cell.length_b   1.000
_cell.length_c   1.000
_cell.angle_alpha   90.00
_cell.angle_beta   90.00
_cell.angle_gamma   90.00
#
_symmetry.space_group_name_H-M   'P 1'
#
loop_
_entity.id
_entity.type
_entity.pdbx_description
1 polymer ?
#
loop_
_entity_poly.entity_id
_entity_poly.type
_entity_poly.pdbx_seq_one_letter_code
_entity_poly.pdbx_strand_id
1 'polypeptide(L)'
;SILIPTFNNINYLKLTIASIKKNSNFKDYEILLHINDGTDGTLDFAKSEQITFTHSINNIGLCSSINLISKKARYDYLLYAHDDMYFCPGWDEALLKELKTLKNNLFYLSGTMIEQNSAHISADFGSTYKDFDETKLLNNYKKLFYYDHQGSHFAPHLVHKEIWEKVGG
;
A
#
# COMPACT_ATOMS: atom_id res chain seq x y z
N SER A 1 -6.91 1.08 7.86
CA SER A 1 -6.19 2.31 7.49
C SER A 1 -5.04 1.96 6.58
N ILE A 2 -4.98 2.57 5.40
CA ILE A 2 -3.91 2.35 4.40
C ILE A 2 -2.88 3.46 4.58
N LEU A 3 -1.66 3.09 4.97
CA LEU A 3 -0.56 4.00 5.29
C LEU A 3 0.40 4.06 4.11
N ILE A 4 0.57 5.24 3.51
CA ILE A 4 1.44 5.44 2.35
C ILE A 4 2.43 6.57 2.63
N PRO A 5 3.68 6.26 2.95
CA PRO A 5 4.75 7.26 2.95
C PRO A 5 5.15 7.59 1.50
N THR A 6 5.42 8.86 1.24
CA THR A 6 5.83 9.33 -0.09
C THR A 6 6.93 10.40 0.01
N PHE A 7 7.79 10.46 -0.99
CA PHE A 7 8.84 11.45 -1.13
C PHE A 7 8.95 11.90 -2.59
N ASN A 8 8.31 13.05 -2.91
CA ASN A 8 8.34 13.66 -4.24
C ASN A 8 8.07 12.67 -5.39
N ASN A 9 6.97 11.90 -5.27
CA ASN A 9 6.61 10.84 -6.20
C ASN A 9 5.16 10.94 -6.67
N ILE A 10 4.65 12.16 -6.93
CA ILE A 10 3.24 12.47 -7.15
C ILE A 10 2.58 11.64 -8.26
N ASN A 11 3.30 11.33 -9.35
CA ASN A 11 2.70 10.63 -10.49
C ASN A 11 2.40 9.16 -10.16
N TYR A 12 3.30 8.49 -9.47
CA TYR A 12 3.08 7.13 -8.99
C TYR A 12 2.05 7.11 -7.87
N LEU A 13 2.14 8.04 -6.91
CA LEU A 13 1.17 8.17 -5.83
C LEU A 13 -0.27 8.32 -6.35
N LYS A 14 -0.48 9.14 -7.39
CA LYS A 14 -1.80 9.27 -8.04
C LYS A 14 -2.28 7.95 -8.61
N LEU A 15 -1.42 7.19 -9.28
CA LEU A 15 -1.74 5.87 -9.80
C LEU A 15 -2.10 4.88 -8.68
N THR A 16 -1.31 4.85 -7.63
CA THR A 16 -1.55 4.02 -6.44
C THR A 16 -2.91 4.32 -5.82
N ILE A 17 -3.19 5.59 -5.51
CA ILE A 17 -4.46 6.01 -4.90
C ILE A 17 -5.65 5.74 -5.82
N ALA A 18 -5.51 6.00 -7.12
CA ALA A 18 -6.55 5.70 -8.10
C ALA A 18 -6.86 4.21 -8.17
N SER A 19 -5.83 3.35 -8.13
CA SER A 19 -6.01 1.89 -8.14
C SER A 19 -6.71 1.39 -6.88
N ILE A 20 -6.36 1.90 -5.70
CA ILE A 20 -7.04 1.58 -4.44
C ILE A 20 -8.52 1.98 -4.53
N LYS A 21 -8.82 3.23 -4.89
CA LYS A 21 -10.20 3.72 -5.00
C LYS A 21 -11.04 2.93 -6.01
N LYS A 22 -10.45 2.57 -7.16
CA LYS A 22 -11.09 1.84 -8.25
C LYS A 22 -11.33 0.36 -7.90
N ASN A 23 -10.37 -0.30 -7.29
CA ASN A 23 -10.27 -1.74 -7.20
C ASN A 23 -10.59 -2.31 -5.80
N SER A 24 -10.90 -1.46 -4.80
CA SER A 24 -11.37 -1.90 -3.49
C SER A 24 -12.85 -2.21 -3.51
N ASN A 25 -13.23 -3.40 -3.07
CA ASN A 25 -14.63 -3.80 -2.90
C ASN A 25 -15.20 -3.33 -1.56
N PHE A 26 -14.40 -3.32 -0.49
CA PHE A 26 -14.78 -2.73 0.79
C PHE A 26 -14.66 -1.21 0.72
N LYS A 27 -15.58 -0.52 1.40
CA LYS A 27 -15.62 0.95 1.44
C LYS A 27 -15.23 1.51 2.81
N ASP A 28 -15.15 0.67 3.82
CA ASP A 28 -14.74 1.05 5.18
C ASP A 28 -13.21 1.06 5.29
N TYR A 29 -12.57 1.97 4.57
CA TYR A 29 -11.15 2.23 4.67
C TYR A 29 -10.86 3.73 4.62
N GLU A 30 -9.67 4.10 5.00
CA GLU A 30 -9.09 5.43 4.81
C GLU A 30 -7.70 5.32 4.21
N ILE A 31 -7.31 6.33 3.45
CA ILE A 31 -5.94 6.50 2.97
C ILE A 31 -5.28 7.59 3.80
N LEU A 32 -4.11 7.31 4.32
CA LEU A 32 -3.33 8.21 5.15
C LEU A 32 -1.93 8.36 4.53
N LEU A 33 -1.49 9.60 4.33
CA LEU A 33 -0.19 9.89 3.74
C LEU A 33 0.78 10.45 4.77
N HIS A 34 2.03 10.02 4.72
CA HIS A 34 3.11 10.84 5.23
C HIS A 34 3.91 11.41 4.05
N ILE A 35 3.93 12.74 3.95
CA ILE A 35 4.57 13.45 2.84
C ILE A 35 5.91 13.98 3.33
N ASN A 36 6.99 13.41 2.81
CA ASN A 36 8.33 13.95 2.96
C ASN A 36 8.56 14.98 1.86
N ASP A 37 9.01 16.19 2.20
CA ASP A 37 9.22 17.34 1.32
C ASP A 37 7.90 17.78 0.64
N GLY A 38 7.47 17.16 -0.46
CA GLY A 38 6.20 17.47 -1.14
C GLY A 38 6.27 18.66 -2.09
N THR A 39 7.47 19.11 -2.51
CA THR A 39 7.67 20.21 -3.46
C THR A 39 7.25 19.88 -4.89
N ASP A 40 7.01 18.63 -5.19
CA ASP A 40 6.54 18.14 -6.49
C ASP A 40 5.01 18.32 -6.72
N GLY A 41 4.31 18.94 -5.76
CA GLY A 41 2.86 19.15 -5.78
C GLY A 41 2.07 18.10 -4.99
N THR A 42 2.72 17.15 -4.33
CA THR A 42 2.06 16.11 -3.50
C THR A 42 1.24 16.73 -2.37
N LEU A 43 1.70 17.82 -1.74
CA LEU A 43 0.95 18.52 -0.69
C LEU A 43 -0.38 19.09 -1.20
N ASP A 44 -0.37 19.73 -2.37
CA ASP A 44 -1.56 20.31 -2.95
C ASP A 44 -2.54 19.24 -3.43
N PHE A 45 -2.02 18.15 -3.97
CA PHE A 45 -2.79 16.99 -4.33
C PHE A 45 -3.49 16.38 -3.11
N ALA A 46 -2.78 16.15 -2.01
CA ALA A 46 -3.38 15.59 -0.79
C ALA A 46 -4.48 16.49 -0.22
N LYS A 47 -4.30 17.81 -0.25
CA LYS A 47 -5.32 18.79 0.17
C LYS A 47 -6.54 18.76 -0.75
N SER A 48 -6.34 18.77 -2.07
CA SER A 48 -7.44 18.77 -3.06
C SER A 48 -8.28 17.48 -3.01
N GLU A 49 -7.65 16.34 -2.74
CA GLU A 49 -8.30 15.03 -2.57
C GLU A 49 -8.85 14.81 -1.15
N GLN A 50 -8.68 15.78 -0.24
CA GLN A 50 -9.10 15.71 1.16
C GLN A 50 -8.52 14.48 1.89
N ILE A 51 -7.31 14.08 1.53
CA ILE A 51 -6.63 12.95 2.16
C ILE A 51 -5.97 13.42 3.45
N THR A 52 -6.19 12.70 4.53
CA THR A 52 -5.50 12.95 5.81
C THR A 52 -4.01 12.68 5.67
N PHE A 53 -3.18 13.64 6.07
CA PHE A 53 -1.73 13.46 5.99
C PHE A 53 -0.97 14.06 7.19
N THR A 54 0.27 13.61 7.33
CA THR A 54 1.34 14.29 8.09
C THR A 54 2.43 14.73 7.12
N HIS A 55 3.21 15.74 7.49
CA HIS A 55 4.22 16.32 6.61
C HIS A 55 5.52 16.58 7.36
N SER A 56 6.63 16.38 6.69
CA SER A 56 7.97 16.80 7.14
C SER A 56 8.70 17.51 5.99
N ILE A 57 9.37 18.63 6.31
CA ILE A 57 10.13 19.43 5.34
C ILE A 57 11.29 18.60 4.74
N ASN A 58 11.89 17.75 5.56
CA ASN A 58 12.97 16.87 5.15
C ASN A 58 12.48 15.42 5.09
N ASN A 59 13.17 14.59 4.30
CA ASN A 59 12.92 13.15 4.30
C ASN A 59 13.38 12.55 5.64
N ILE A 60 12.43 12.09 6.45
CA ILE A 60 12.68 11.46 7.76
C ILE A 60 12.82 9.94 7.68
N GLY A 61 12.81 9.39 6.48
CA GLY A 61 12.90 7.95 6.22
C GLY A 61 11.58 7.21 6.39
N LEU A 62 11.59 5.97 5.90
CA LEU A 62 10.41 5.13 5.78
C LEU A 62 9.77 4.81 7.14
N CYS A 63 10.53 4.24 8.07
CA CYS A 63 10.02 3.81 9.36
C CYS A 63 9.42 4.96 10.18
N SER A 64 10.13 6.11 10.23
CA SER A 64 9.65 7.29 10.93
C SER A 64 8.35 7.83 10.31
N SER A 65 8.26 7.81 8.99
CA SER A 65 7.08 8.25 8.23
C SER A 65 5.86 7.41 8.56
N ILE A 66 6.00 6.07 8.52
CA ILE A 66 4.91 5.15 8.81
C ILE A 66 4.48 5.28 10.27
N ASN A 67 5.43 5.36 11.21
CA ASN A 67 5.13 5.52 12.63
C ASN A 67 4.43 6.84 12.94
N LEU A 68 4.74 7.89 12.18
CA LEU A 68 4.09 9.17 12.37
C LEU A 68 2.64 9.13 11.89
N ILE A 69 2.40 8.57 10.71
CA ILE A 69 1.06 8.55 10.11
C ILE A 69 0.16 7.48 10.75
N SER A 70 0.70 6.37 11.27
CA SER A 70 -0.08 5.34 11.95
C SER A 70 -0.86 5.87 13.15
N LYS A 71 -0.35 6.92 13.80
CA LYS A 71 -1.02 7.62 14.93
C LYS A 71 -2.32 8.32 14.53
N LYS A 72 -2.55 8.54 13.23
CA LYS A 72 -3.78 9.10 12.69
C LYS A 72 -4.80 8.03 12.30
N ALA A 73 -4.41 6.77 12.30
CA ALA A 73 -5.26 5.66 11.89
C ALA A 73 -6.47 5.49 12.80
N ARG A 74 -7.67 5.41 12.20
CA ARG A 74 -8.95 5.24 12.90
C ARG A 74 -9.38 3.78 13.00
N TYR A 75 -8.86 2.92 12.10
CA TYR A 75 -9.23 1.51 12.03
C TYR A 75 -8.18 0.64 12.72
N ASP A 76 -8.61 -0.55 13.15
CA ASP A 76 -7.78 -1.50 13.90
C ASP A 76 -6.74 -2.21 13.02
N TYR A 77 -6.94 -2.23 11.70
CA TYR A 77 -5.98 -2.82 10.77
C TYR A 77 -5.19 -1.73 10.05
N LEU A 78 -3.87 -1.87 10.08
CA LEU A 78 -2.93 -1.00 9.37
C LEU A 78 -2.39 -1.75 8.16
N LEU A 79 -2.61 -1.19 6.96
CA LEU A 79 -2.01 -1.68 5.73
C LEU A 79 -0.92 -0.72 5.29
N TYR A 80 0.33 -1.14 5.40
CA TYR A 80 1.44 -0.40 4.82
C TYR A 80 1.54 -0.68 3.32
N ALA A 81 1.59 0.36 2.51
CA ALA A 81 1.77 0.30 1.07
C ALA A 81 2.81 1.33 0.61
N HIS A 82 3.50 1.03 -0.50
CA HIS A 82 4.36 2.00 -1.18
C HIS A 82 3.51 2.95 -2.05
N ASP A 83 4.10 4.08 -2.42
CA ASP A 83 3.46 5.09 -3.25
C ASP A 83 3.58 4.82 -4.77
N ASP A 84 4.17 3.68 -5.14
CA ASP A 84 4.40 3.23 -6.52
C ASP A 84 3.76 1.87 -6.84
N MET A 85 2.73 1.48 -6.08
CA MET A 85 2.04 0.19 -6.26
C MET A 85 0.74 0.36 -7.04
N TYR A 86 0.38 -0.66 -7.82
CA TYR A 86 -0.95 -0.82 -8.40
C TYR A 86 -1.70 -1.94 -7.70
N PHE A 87 -2.81 -1.62 -7.07
CA PHE A 87 -3.69 -2.59 -6.41
C PHE A 87 -4.65 -3.22 -7.41
N CYS A 88 -4.52 -4.52 -7.66
CA CYS A 88 -5.40 -5.25 -8.58
C CYS A 88 -6.80 -5.49 -7.98
N PRO A 89 -7.87 -5.63 -8.80
CA PRO A 89 -9.21 -5.94 -8.29
C PRO A 89 -9.26 -7.17 -7.39
N GLY A 90 -9.92 -7.06 -6.23
CA GLY A 90 -10.05 -8.14 -5.25
C GLY A 90 -8.89 -8.27 -4.27
N TRP A 91 -7.95 -7.34 -4.27
CA TRP A 91 -6.81 -7.32 -3.34
C TRP A 91 -7.26 -7.32 -1.87
N ASP A 92 -8.26 -6.52 -1.56
CA ASP A 92 -8.82 -6.36 -0.21
C ASP A 92 -9.62 -7.59 0.23
N GLU A 93 -10.39 -8.19 -0.68
CA GLU A 93 -11.10 -9.45 -0.42
C GLU A 93 -10.13 -10.59 -0.11
N ALA A 94 -9.02 -10.68 -0.83
CA ALA A 94 -7.99 -11.68 -0.60
C ALA A 94 -7.39 -11.57 0.80
N LEU A 95 -6.99 -10.36 1.21
CA LEU A 95 -6.45 -10.10 2.56
C LEU A 95 -7.49 -10.38 3.66
N LEU A 96 -8.74 -9.94 3.47
CA LEU A 96 -9.81 -10.16 4.45
C LEU A 96 -10.24 -11.63 4.53
N LYS A 97 -10.16 -12.38 3.44
CA LYS A 97 -10.38 -13.83 3.44
C LYS A 97 -9.32 -14.53 4.29
N GLU A 98 -8.06 -14.14 4.12
CA GLU A 98 -6.96 -14.70 4.89
C GLU A 98 -7.06 -14.34 6.38
N LEU A 99 -7.38 -13.10 6.71
CA LEU A 99 -7.63 -12.66 8.09
C LEU A 99 -8.64 -13.55 8.84
N LYS A 100 -9.69 -14.01 8.16
CA LYS A 100 -10.72 -14.87 8.77
C LYS A 100 -10.20 -16.26 9.17
N THR A 101 -9.06 -16.68 8.65
CA THR A 101 -8.41 -17.96 8.99
C THR A 101 -7.53 -17.84 10.22
N LEU A 102 -7.13 -16.62 10.58
CA LEU A 102 -6.22 -16.36 11.67
C LEU A 102 -6.94 -16.44 13.02
N LYS A 103 -6.29 -17.04 14.02
CA LYS A 103 -6.87 -17.28 15.33
C LYS A 103 -6.78 -16.09 16.30
N ASN A 104 -5.89 -15.15 16.00
CA ASN A 104 -5.62 -13.98 16.84
C ASN A 104 -4.97 -12.86 16.02
N ASN A 105 -4.68 -11.74 16.66
CA ASN A 105 -4.09 -10.56 16.03
C ASN A 105 -2.56 -10.61 15.88
N LEU A 106 -1.90 -11.70 16.30
CA LEU A 106 -0.45 -11.87 16.16
C LEU A 106 -0.10 -12.35 14.74
N PHE A 107 -0.17 -11.46 13.78
CA PHE A 107 0.15 -11.75 12.40
C PHE A 107 0.82 -10.55 11.72
N TYR A 108 1.54 -10.86 10.68
CA TYR A 108 2.07 -9.92 9.71
C TYR A 108 1.80 -10.52 8.33
N LEU A 109 0.75 -10.04 7.66
CA LEU A 109 0.26 -10.62 6.43
C LEU A 109 0.72 -9.78 5.25
N SER A 110 1.42 -10.40 4.31
CA SER A 110 1.90 -9.75 3.09
C SER A 110 1.04 -10.09 1.90
N GLY A 111 0.93 -9.17 0.96
CA GLY A 111 0.39 -9.44 -0.37
C GLY A 111 1.41 -10.15 -1.27
N THR A 112 0.98 -10.53 -2.45
CA THR A 112 1.85 -11.02 -3.53
C THR A 112 2.22 -9.87 -4.44
N MET A 113 3.51 -9.69 -4.68
CA MET A 113 4.01 -8.64 -5.55
C MET A 113 4.33 -9.19 -6.95
N ILE A 114 3.88 -8.49 -7.97
CA ILE A 114 4.18 -8.73 -9.38
C ILE A 114 5.03 -7.56 -9.85
N GLU A 115 6.25 -7.82 -10.25
CA GLU A 115 7.15 -6.79 -10.79
C GLU A 115 8.12 -7.38 -11.81
N GLN A 116 8.74 -6.52 -12.59
CA GLN A 116 9.78 -6.93 -13.52
C GLN A 116 11.01 -7.42 -12.73
N ASN A 117 11.50 -8.62 -13.07
CA ASN A 117 12.64 -9.28 -12.41
C ASN A 117 12.42 -9.59 -10.92
N SER A 118 11.20 -9.80 -10.48
CA SER A 118 10.89 -10.15 -9.11
C SER A 118 11.31 -11.58 -8.75
N ALA A 119 11.67 -11.77 -7.50
CA ALA A 119 11.83 -13.10 -6.91
C ALA A 119 10.48 -13.81 -6.66
N HIS A 120 9.37 -13.07 -6.59
CA HIS A 120 8.02 -13.63 -6.44
C HIS A 120 7.40 -13.96 -7.78
N ILE A 121 6.73 -13.00 -8.40
CA ILE A 121 6.16 -13.16 -9.73
C ILE A 121 6.83 -12.14 -10.64
N SER A 122 7.60 -12.65 -11.61
CA SER A 122 8.23 -11.81 -12.62
C SER A 122 7.32 -11.68 -13.82
N ALA A 123 6.84 -10.47 -14.09
CA ALA A 123 6.08 -10.15 -15.27
C ALA A 123 6.27 -8.67 -15.62
N ASP A 124 6.22 -8.35 -16.91
CA ASP A 124 6.43 -7.01 -17.42
C ASP A 124 5.11 -6.38 -17.87
N PHE A 125 4.71 -5.32 -17.16
CA PHE A 125 3.54 -4.50 -17.46
C PHE A 125 3.90 -3.02 -17.62
N GLY A 126 5.17 -2.73 -17.92
CA GLY A 126 5.76 -1.40 -18.00
C GLY A 126 6.74 -1.15 -16.86
N SER A 127 7.72 -0.28 -17.12
CA SER A 127 8.78 0.06 -16.18
C SER A 127 8.56 1.36 -15.43
N THR A 128 7.61 2.19 -15.90
CA THR A 128 7.29 3.50 -15.32
C THR A 128 5.78 3.75 -15.37
N TYR A 129 5.31 4.75 -14.63
CA TYR A 129 3.90 5.16 -14.69
C TYR A 129 3.43 5.60 -16.10
N LYS A 130 4.34 5.95 -17.02
CA LYS A 130 4.02 6.40 -18.39
C LYS A 130 3.77 5.25 -19.35
N ASP A 131 4.46 4.15 -19.17
CA ASP A 131 4.39 2.96 -20.02
C ASP A 131 3.67 1.78 -19.34
N PHE A 132 3.08 2.02 -18.16
CA PHE A 132 2.30 1.02 -17.43
C PHE A 132 1.06 0.61 -18.23
N ASP A 133 0.99 -0.68 -18.58
CA ASP A 133 -0.12 -1.28 -19.31
C ASP A 133 -1.13 -1.92 -18.36
N GLU A 134 -2.04 -1.09 -17.82
CA GLU A 134 -3.13 -1.54 -16.94
C GLU A 134 -3.97 -2.65 -17.59
N THR A 135 -4.27 -2.52 -18.89
CA THR A 135 -5.11 -3.48 -19.61
C THR A 135 -4.44 -4.85 -19.69
N LYS A 136 -3.15 -4.87 -20.02
CA LYS A 136 -2.36 -6.11 -20.05
C LYS A 136 -2.27 -6.75 -18.65
N LEU A 137 -2.05 -5.94 -17.61
CA LEU A 137 -2.04 -6.43 -16.23
C LEU A 137 -3.39 -7.07 -15.85
N LEU A 138 -4.50 -6.35 -16.05
CA LEU A 138 -5.84 -6.81 -15.65
C LEU A 138 -6.29 -8.09 -16.39
N ASN A 139 -5.84 -8.28 -17.63
CA ASN A 139 -6.12 -9.48 -18.41
C ASN A 139 -5.28 -10.70 -17.98
N ASN A 140 -4.23 -10.51 -17.22
CA ASN A 140 -3.25 -11.56 -16.93
C ASN A 140 -3.00 -11.82 -15.44
N TYR A 141 -3.17 -10.87 -14.52
CA TYR A 141 -2.76 -11.02 -13.12
C TYR A 141 -3.36 -12.24 -12.42
N LYS A 142 -4.61 -12.62 -12.73
CA LYS A 142 -5.26 -13.83 -12.15
C LYS A 142 -4.63 -15.15 -12.57
N LYS A 143 -3.82 -15.16 -13.63
CA LYS A 143 -3.09 -16.33 -14.11
C LYS A 143 -1.70 -16.44 -13.47
N LEU A 144 -1.26 -15.36 -12.85
CA LEU A 144 0.02 -15.27 -12.19
C LEU A 144 -0.18 -15.74 -10.74
N PHE A 145 0.48 -16.83 -10.40
CA PHE A 145 0.31 -17.48 -9.11
C PHE A 145 1.65 -17.62 -8.39
N TYR A 146 1.62 -17.37 -7.10
CA TYR A 146 2.70 -17.69 -6.19
C TYR A 146 2.12 -18.44 -4.99
N TYR A 147 2.78 -19.48 -4.53
CA TYR A 147 2.29 -20.28 -3.41
C TYR A 147 2.42 -19.53 -2.08
N ASP A 148 1.51 -19.81 -1.17
CA ASP A 148 1.56 -19.25 0.18
C ASP A 148 2.74 -19.82 0.95
N HIS A 149 3.48 -18.96 1.62
CA HIS A 149 4.60 -19.35 2.47
C HIS A 149 4.79 -18.38 3.63
N GLN A 150 5.51 -18.82 4.64
CA GLN A 150 5.90 -17.95 5.76
C GLN A 150 7.21 -17.22 5.46
N GLY A 151 7.36 -16.01 6.03
CA GLY A 151 8.57 -15.22 5.91
C GLY A 151 8.59 -14.25 4.73
N SER A 152 7.44 -13.96 4.12
CA SER A 152 7.35 -12.89 3.13
C SER A 152 7.58 -11.52 3.79
N HIS A 153 8.26 -10.65 3.05
CA HIS A 153 8.54 -9.27 3.47
C HIS A 153 8.16 -8.24 2.40
N PHE A 154 7.38 -8.65 1.41
CA PHE A 154 6.96 -7.77 0.32
C PHE A 154 5.69 -7.00 0.68
N ALA A 155 5.69 -5.70 0.42
CA ALA A 155 4.50 -4.87 0.56
C ALA A 155 3.41 -5.31 -0.46
N PRO A 156 2.12 -5.06 -0.17
CA PRO A 156 1.61 -4.40 1.03
C PRO A 156 1.64 -5.33 2.26
N HIS A 157 1.74 -4.72 3.45
CA HIS A 157 1.75 -5.45 4.71
C HIS A 157 0.56 -5.05 5.57
N LEU A 158 -0.18 -6.05 6.04
CA LEU A 158 -1.31 -5.87 6.94
C LEU A 158 -0.94 -6.36 8.34
N VAL A 159 -1.20 -5.54 9.33
CA VAL A 159 -0.96 -5.82 10.76
C VAL A 159 -2.10 -5.25 11.60
N HIS A 160 -2.37 -5.86 12.76
CA HIS A 160 -3.29 -5.27 13.72
C HIS A 160 -2.60 -4.12 14.48
N LYS A 161 -3.30 -2.99 14.64
CA LYS A 161 -2.78 -1.77 15.26
C LYS A 161 -2.21 -1.99 16.66
N GLU A 162 -2.88 -2.80 17.49
CA GLU A 162 -2.41 -3.17 18.82
C GLU A 162 -1.01 -3.83 18.78
N ILE A 163 -0.78 -4.69 17.80
CA ILE A 163 0.53 -5.37 17.65
C ILE A 163 1.57 -4.40 17.13
N TRP A 164 1.20 -3.53 16.19
CA TRP A 164 2.06 -2.43 15.72
C TRP A 164 2.56 -1.57 16.90
N GLU A 165 1.64 -1.12 17.75
CA GLU A 165 1.96 -0.31 18.93
C GLU A 165 2.81 -1.06 19.94
N LYS A 166 2.51 -2.34 20.18
CA LYS A 166 3.23 -3.20 21.13
C LYS A 166 4.69 -3.44 20.75
N VAL A 167 5.00 -3.51 19.47
CA VAL A 167 6.39 -3.71 19.01
C VAL A 167 7.15 -2.40 18.82
N GLY A 168 6.49 -1.25 18.97
CA GLY A 168 7.10 0.08 18.88
C GLY A 168 7.01 0.72 17.49
N GLY A 169 6.28 0.13 16.61
CA GLY A 169 6.05 0.64 15.25
C GLY A 169 7.01 0.11 14.21
#